data_05967c3bc24fec96f4500a8d5d75261e
#
_entry.id   05967c3bc24fec96f4500a8d5d75261e
#
_cell.length_a   1.000
_cell.length_b   1.000
_cell.length_c   1.000
_cell.angle_alpha   90.00
_cell.angle_beta   90.00
_cell.angle_gamma   90.00
#
_symmetry.space_group_name_H-M   'P 1'
#
loop_
_entity.id
_entity.type
_entity.pdbx_description
1 polymer ?
#
loop_
_entity_poly.entity_id
_entity_poly.type
_entity_poly.pdbx_seq_one_letter_code
_entity_poly.pdbx_strand_id
1 'polypeptide(L)' 'MKDEQTPSYGVVLFQSVNGALLAEKLLKKKGVAHKLIPVPRHLSSDCGVCIRFLIEHESRIKKALTNKVEIQSFCVL' A
#
# COMPACT_ATOMS: atom_id res chain seq x y z
N MET A 1 -13.82 -7.40 23.19
CA MET A 1 -13.41 -7.13 22.68
C MET A 1 -13.08 -7.31 21.65
N LYS A 2 -13.22 -7.52 21.15
CA LYS A 2 -12.85 -7.64 20.33
C LYS A 2 -12.50 -7.41 19.20
N ASP A 3 -12.74 -6.97 18.90
CA ASP A 3 -12.18 -6.28 17.93
C ASP A 3 -10.84 -6.61 17.55
N GLU A 4 -10.08 -7.18 18.36
CA GLU A 4 -8.77 -7.62 18.06
C GLU A 4 -8.77 -8.66 17.00
N GLN A 5 -9.91 -9.19 16.70
CA GLN A 5 -10.03 -10.17 15.62
C GLN A 5 -10.04 -9.51 14.25
N THR A 6 -10.29 -8.22 14.21
CA THR A 6 -10.38 -7.51 12.94
C THR A 6 -9.00 -7.01 12.50
N PRO A 7 -8.53 -7.42 11.35
CA PRO A 7 -7.22 -6.96 10.91
C PRO A 7 -7.23 -5.46 10.60
N SER A 8 -6.12 -4.82 10.89
CA SER A 8 -5.93 -3.41 10.54
C SER A 8 -5.20 -3.32 9.22
N TYR A 9 -5.63 -2.41 8.38
CA TYR A 9 -5.04 -2.22 7.08
C TYR A 9 -4.46 -0.83 6.92
N GLY A 10 -3.41 -0.75 6.12
CA GLY A 10 -2.89 0.52 5.67
C GLY A 10 -2.90 0.53 4.16
N VAL A 11 -2.66 1.69 3.59
CA VAL A 11 -2.52 1.83 2.15
C VAL A 11 -1.31 2.68 1.86
N VAL A 12 -0.68 2.40 0.73
CA VAL A 12 0.40 3.24 0.23
C VAL A 12 -0.12 3.93 -1.02
N LEU A 13 -0.02 5.25 -1.02
CA LEU A 13 -0.50 6.08 -2.12
C LEU A 13 0.67 6.43 -3.04
N PHE A 14 0.39 6.49 -4.33
CA PHE A 14 1.42 6.74 -5.33
C PHE A 14 1.09 8.00 -6.13
N GLN A 15 2.09 8.56 -6.78
CA GLN A 15 1.89 9.75 -7.59
C GLN A 15 1.41 9.42 -8.99
N SER A 16 1.57 8.17 -9.42
CA SER A 16 1.10 7.77 -10.74
C SER A 16 0.73 6.29 -10.74
N VAL A 17 -0.08 5.93 -11.73
CA VAL A 17 -0.47 4.53 -11.92
C VAL A 17 0.76 3.66 -12.17
N ASN A 18 1.72 4.18 -12.93
CA ASN A 18 2.94 3.42 -13.21
C ASN A 18 3.69 3.08 -11.92
N GLY A 19 3.73 4.02 -10.98
CA GLY A 19 4.35 3.77 -9.70
C GLY A 19 3.64 2.67 -8.93
N ALA A 20 2.31 2.71 -8.94
CA ALA A 20 1.53 1.68 -8.25
C ALA A 20 1.76 0.30 -8.86
N LEU A 21 1.82 0.22 -10.19
CA LEU A 21 2.04 -1.06 -10.86
C LEU A 21 3.43 -1.61 -10.61
N LEU A 22 4.42 -0.71 -10.59
CA LEU A 22 5.79 -1.13 -10.29
C LEU A 22 5.88 -1.63 -8.86
N ALA A 23 5.23 -0.93 -7.92
CA ALA A 23 5.22 -1.35 -6.53
C ALA A 23 4.59 -2.71 -6.37
N GLU A 24 3.48 -2.96 -7.08
CA GLU A 24 2.83 -4.25 -7.01
C GLU A 24 3.77 -5.37 -7.49
N LYS A 25 4.48 -5.12 -8.56
CA LYS A 25 5.43 -6.08 -9.08
C LYS A 25 6.52 -6.41 -8.07
N LEU A 26 7.04 -5.37 -7.42
CA LEU A 26 8.09 -5.56 -6.42
C LEU A 26 7.58 -6.34 -5.21
N LEU A 27 6.37 -6.04 -4.75
CA LEU A 27 5.80 -6.73 -3.62
C LEU A 27 5.50 -8.19 -3.92
N LYS A 28 5.05 -8.47 -5.13
CA LYS A 28 4.84 -9.84 -5.56
C LYS A 28 6.16 -10.61 -5.55
N LYS A 29 7.20 -9.98 -6.06
CA LYS A 29 8.50 -10.61 -6.12
C LYS A 29 9.04 -10.92 -4.73
N LYS A 30 8.75 -10.04 -3.76
CA LYS A 30 9.19 -10.23 -2.38
C LYS A 30 8.27 -11.14 -1.59
N GLY A 31 7.14 -11.53 -2.15
CA GLY A 31 6.19 -12.38 -1.45
C GLY A 31 5.44 -11.69 -0.34
N VAL A 32 5.28 -10.38 -0.42
CA VAL A 32 4.56 -9.63 0.59
C VAL A 32 3.09 -9.55 0.21
N ALA A 33 2.20 -9.93 1.12
CA ALA A 33 0.77 -9.88 0.86
C ALA A 33 0.30 -8.45 0.68
N HIS A 34 -0.46 -8.21 -0.38
CA HIS A 34 -0.95 -6.87 -0.70
C HIS A 34 -2.11 -6.99 -1.67
N LYS A 35 -2.81 -5.89 -1.87
CA LYS A 35 -3.90 -5.84 -2.85
C LYS A 35 -3.96 -4.46 -3.48
N LEU A 36 -4.07 -4.43 -4.81
CA LEU A 36 -4.24 -3.18 -5.52
C LEU A 36 -5.73 -2.83 -5.49
N ILE A 37 -6.06 -1.64 -4.99
CA ILE A 37 -7.45 -1.22 -4.84
C ILE A 37 -7.61 0.22 -5.29
N PRO A 38 -8.85 0.65 -5.60
CA PRO A 38 -9.08 2.08 -5.86
C PRO A 38 -8.82 2.88 -4.59
N VAL A 39 -8.36 4.09 -4.75
CA VAL A 39 -8.10 4.96 -3.60
C VAL A 39 -9.44 5.26 -2.89
N PRO A 40 -9.51 5.03 -1.56
CA PRO A 40 -10.73 5.34 -0.83
C PRO A 40 -11.09 6.82 -0.93
N ARG A 41 -12.38 7.11 -0.87
CA ARG A 41 -12.86 8.47 -1.05
C ARG A 41 -12.31 9.48 -0.08
N HIS A 42 -12.07 9.05 1.15
CA HIS A 42 -11.59 9.97 2.18
C HIS A 42 -10.09 10.23 2.07
N LEU A 43 -9.41 9.57 1.14
CA LEU A 43 -8.01 9.81 0.90
C LEU A 43 -7.83 10.52 -0.43
N SER A 44 -6.74 11.27 -0.52
CA SER A 44 -6.46 12.04 -1.72
C SER A 44 -5.19 11.54 -2.37
N SER A 45 -5.21 11.35 -3.67
CA SER A 45 -4.03 10.89 -4.39
C SER A 45 -4.16 11.29 -5.86
N ASP A 46 -3.02 11.59 -6.49
CA ASP A 46 -2.99 11.88 -7.91
C ASP A 46 -3.21 10.62 -8.74
N CYS A 47 -3.01 9.48 -8.11
CA CYS A 47 -3.21 8.18 -8.75
C CYS A 47 -4.57 7.64 -8.32
N GLY A 48 -5.30 7.04 -9.23
CA GLY A 48 -6.62 6.49 -8.89
C GLY A 48 -6.57 5.17 -8.14
N VAL A 49 -5.40 4.59 -7.96
CA VAL A 49 -5.25 3.30 -7.27
C VAL A 49 -4.18 3.36 -6.21
N CYS A 50 -4.29 2.47 -5.23
CA CYS A 50 -3.29 2.38 -4.16
C CYS A 50 -3.12 0.92 -3.80
N ILE A 51 -2.17 0.63 -2.93
CA ILE A 51 -1.93 -0.75 -2.49
C ILE A 51 -2.31 -0.85 -1.02
N ARG A 52 -3.21 -1.79 -0.71
CA ARG A 52 -3.63 -2.08 0.65
C ARG A 52 -2.78 -3.21 1.19
N PHE A 53 -2.42 -3.13 2.45
CA PHE A 53 -1.63 -4.16 3.11
C PHE A 53 -2.02 -4.24 4.57
N LEU A 54 -1.71 -5.37 5.20
CA LEU A 54 -1.90 -5.50 6.63
C LEU A 54 -0.86 -4.65 7.35
N ILE A 55 -1.28 -3.94 8.38
CA ILE A 55 -0.39 -3.04 9.12
C ILE A 55 0.85 -3.77 9.62
N GLU A 56 0.71 -5.02 10.01
CA GLU A 56 1.86 -5.80 10.49
C GLU A 56 2.93 -5.98 9.42
N HIS A 57 2.61 -5.75 8.16
CA HIS A 57 3.57 -5.87 7.07
C HIS A 57 4.15 -4.52 6.63
N GLU A 58 3.83 -3.45 7.36
CA GLU A 58 4.26 -2.12 6.95
C GLU A 58 5.77 -2.00 6.76
N SER A 59 6.53 -2.55 7.68
CA SER A 59 8.00 -2.50 7.56
C SER A 59 8.50 -3.16 6.29
N ARG A 60 7.90 -4.29 5.95
CA ARG A 60 8.28 -5.01 4.73
C ARG A 60 7.94 -4.22 3.48
N ILE A 61 6.75 -3.59 3.51
CA ILE A 61 6.31 -2.77 2.38
C ILE A 61 7.28 -1.60 2.20
N LYS A 62 7.61 -0.92 3.28
CA LYS A 62 8.53 0.20 3.20
C LYS A 62 9.89 -0.22 2.68
N LYS A 63 10.43 -1.31 3.17
CA LYS A 63 11.73 -1.80 2.72
C LYS A 63 11.72 -2.16 1.24
N ALA A 64 10.65 -2.77 0.79
CA ALA A 64 10.56 -3.22 -0.60
C ALA A 64 10.47 -2.06 -1.57
N LEU A 65 9.85 -0.96 -1.16
CA LEU A 65 9.54 0.16 -2.05
C LEU A 65 10.46 1.36 -1.92
N THR A 66 11.11 1.55 -0.77
CA THR A 66 11.96 2.72 -0.55
C THR A 66 13.07 2.77 -1.60
N ASN A 67 13.22 3.95 -2.20
CA ASN A 67 14.23 4.20 -3.24
C ASN A 67 14.01 3.45 -4.54
N LYS A 68 12.89 2.75 -4.68
CA LYS A 68 12.60 2.01 -5.89
C LYS A 68 11.36 2.52 -6.60
N VAL A 69 10.45 3.11 -5.84
CA VAL A 69 9.19 3.63 -6.37
C VAL A 69 8.90 4.95 -5.69
N GLU A 70 8.40 5.90 -6.44
CA GLU A 70 7.95 7.16 -5.85
C GLU A 70 6.66 6.94 -5.09
N ILE A 71 6.68 7.22 -3.81
CA ILE A 71 5.54 7.04 -2.93
C ILE A 71 5.02 8.40 -2.51
N GLN A 72 3.70 8.60 -2.59
CA GLN A 72 3.10 9.84 -2.14
C GLN A 72 3.00 9.84 -0.62
N SER A 73 2.41 8.82 -0.05
CA SER A 73 2.32 8.72 1.41
C SER A 73 1.83 7.35 1.84
N PHE A 74 1.97 7.07 3.13
CA PHE A 74 1.38 5.89 3.77
C PHE A 74 0.25 6.37 4.65
N CYS A 75 -0.88 5.69 4.61
CA CYS A 75 -2.04 6.02 5.44
C CYS A 75 -2.59 4.77 6.10
N VAL A 76 -3.20 4.96 7.25
CA VAL A 76 -3.92 3.86 7.92
C VAL A 76 -5.38 3.97 7.52
N LEU A 77 -5.98 2.85 7.16
CA LEU A 77 -7.39 2.82 6.80
C LEU A 77 -8.29 2.82 8.03
#